data_4a450fa3bd73f8bc5c87d36528c222b1
#
_entry.id   4a450fa3bd73f8bc5c87d36528c222b1
#
_cell.length_a   1.000
_cell.length_b   1.000
_cell.length_c   1.000
_cell.angle_alpha   90.00
_cell.angle_beta   90.00
_cell.angle_gamma   90.00
#
_symmetry.space_group_name_H-M   'P 1'
#
loop_
_entity.id
_entity.type
_entity.pdbx_description
1 polymer ?
#
loop_
_entity_poly.entity_id
_entity_poly.type
_entity_poly.pdbx_seq_one_letter_code
_entity_poly.pdbx_strand_id
1 'polypeptide(L)'
;MARGGVWHDSQMRAAVLNSIPAQLDIEEVAIGEPGPREVLIRTVAAGLCHSDLHYMEGKYPFPCPAVLGHESAGVVESVGSMVHYVQPGDHVITCLSAFCGHCSQCTDGHLSLCENKCTELVRQPGEPPRLSRGDGEVVNQYLH
;
A
#
# COMPACT_ATOMS: atom_id res chain seq x y z
N MET A 1 28.07 -10.57 7.46
CA MET A 1 28.17 -9.18 7.01
C MET A 1 27.06 -8.97 5.97
N ALA A 2 25.91 -8.46 6.40
CA ALA A 2 24.79 -8.16 5.50
C ALA A 2 25.15 -6.89 4.72
N ARG A 3 25.22 -6.99 3.41
CA ARG A 3 25.39 -5.84 2.52
C ARG A 3 24.08 -5.05 2.60
N GLY A 4 24.13 -3.84 3.17
CA GLY A 4 23.05 -2.90 3.12
C GLY A 4 22.71 -2.61 1.66
N GLY A 5 21.51 -2.97 1.23
CA GLY A 5 20.99 -2.61 -0.09
C GLY A 5 20.93 -1.09 -0.15
N VAL A 6 21.45 -0.54 -1.24
CA VAL A 6 21.28 0.87 -1.58
C VAL A 6 19.82 0.99 -2.01
N TRP A 7 19.00 1.59 -1.14
CA TRP A 7 17.63 1.92 -1.45
C TRP A 7 17.65 3.00 -2.53
N HIS A 8 17.19 2.70 -3.72
CA HIS A 8 16.83 3.71 -4.70
C HIS A 8 15.45 4.26 -4.27
N ASP A 9 15.46 5.16 -3.28
CA ASP A 9 14.25 5.84 -2.84
C ASP A 9 13.76 6.75 -3.97
N SER A 10 12.74 6.28 -4.67
CA SER A 10 11.98 7.15 -5.55
C SER A 10 11.16 8.10 -4.68
N GLN A 11 11.46 9.38 -4.72
CA GLN A 11 10.66 10.39 -4.03
C GLN A 11 9.36 10.65 -4.78
N MET A 12 8.28 10.73 -4.02
CA MET A 12 6.96 11.06 -4.55
C MET A 12 6.24 12.03 -3.64
N ARG A 13 5.25 12.74 -4.17
CA ARG A 13 4.34 13.57 -3.37
C ARG A 13 3.15 12.73 -2.95
N ALA A 14 2.83 12.79 -1.67
CA ALA A 14 1.69 12.09 -1.10
C ALA A 14 0.84 13.02 -0.22
N ALA A 15 -0.46 12.71 -0.11
CA ALA A 15 -1.34 13.32 0.86
C ALA A 15 -1.25 12.51 2.16
N VAL A 16 -0.64 13.09 3.18
CA VAL A 16 -0.31 12.42 4.45
C VAL A 16 -1.23 12.90 5.56
N LEU A 17 -1.82 11.96 6.30
CA LEU A 17 -2.54 12.21 7.55
C LEU A 17 -1.55 12.12 8.71
N ASN A 18 -1.21 13.26 9.29
CA ASN A 18 -0.18 13.36 10.35
C ASN A 18 -0.70 13.06 11.75
N SER A 19 -1.96 13.30 11.99
CA SER A 19 -2.65 13.06 13.26
C SER A 19 -4.14 12.86 13.05
N ILE A 20 -4.83 12.36 14.06
CA ILE A 20 -6.28 12.17 14.02
C ILE A 20 -6.89 12.89 15.24
N PRO A 21 -7.87 13.79 15.06
CA PRO A 21 -8.41 14.28 13.78
C PRO A 21 -7.50 15.31 13.11
N ALA A 22 -7.40 15.29 11.78
CA ALA A 22 -6.67 16.31 11.01
C ALA A 22 -7.08 16.33 9.52
N GLN A 23 -6.57 17.34 8.80
CA GLN A 23 -6.59 17.37 7.34
C GLN A 23 -5.34 16.70 6.78
N LEU A 24 -5.34 16.42 5.48
CA LEU A 24 -4.19 15.86 4.77
C LEU A 24 -3.21 16.96 4.40
N ASP A 25 -1.93 16.72 4.64
CA ASP A 25 -0.82 17.56 4.19
C ASP A 25 -0.16 16.95 2.96
N ILE A 26 0.27 17.79 2.00
CA ILE A 26 1.02 17.30 0.85
C ILE A 26 2.50 17.31 1.20
N GLU A 27 3.09 16.14 1.26
CA GLU A 27 4.50 15.94 1.65
C GLU A 27 5.28 15.13 0.61
N GLU A 28 6.60 15.25 0.66
CA GLU A 28 7.50 14.35 -0.05
C GLU A 28 7.77 13.12 0.82
N VAL A 29 7.53 11.96 0.25
CA VAL A 29 7.81 10.66 0.87
C VAL A 29 8.64 9.80 -0.07
N ALA A 30 9.48 8.97 0.50
CA ALA A 30 10.22 7.95 -0.23
C ALA A 30 9.40 6.66 -0.31
N ILE A 31 9.38 6.04 -1.49
CA ILE A 31 8.78 4.73 -1.69
C ILE A 31 9.86 3.70 -2.00
N GLY A 32 9.87 2.60 -1.26
CA GLY A 32 10.82 1.51 -1.43
C GLY A 32 10.44 0.58 -2.59
N GLU A 33 11.37 -0.30 -2.95
CA GLU A 33 11.15 -1.34 -3.96
C GLU A 33 10.04 -2.31 -3.51
N PRO A 34 9.24 -2.84 -4.45
CA PRO A 34 8.20 -3.79 -4.13
C PRO A 34 8.80 -5.11 -3.60
N GLY A 35 8.18 -5.64 -2.55
CA GLY A 35 8.49 -6.96 -2.04
C GLY A 35 8.12 -8.07 -3.03
N PRO A 36 8.44 -9.35 -2.73
CA PRO A 36 8.29 -10.44 -3.70
C PRO A 36 6.89 -10.59 -4.30
N ARG A 37 5.82 -10.23 -3.57
CA ARG A 37 4.43 -10.34 -3.99
C ARG A 37 3.76 -8.99 -4.26
N GLU A 38 4.53 -7.91 -4.28
CA GLU A 38 4.03 -6.55 -4.41
C GLU A 38 4.24 -6.02 -5.82
N VAL A 39 3.48 -5.01 -6.16
CA VAL A 39 3.52 -4.30 -7.44
C VAL A 39 3.68 -2.81 -7.16
N LEU A 40 4.66 -2.17 -7.76
CA LEU A 40 4.80 -0.72 -7.77
C LEU A 40 3.97 -0.14 -8.92
N ILE A 41 3.04 0.73 -8.58
CA ILE A 41 2.11 1.34 -9.53
C ILE A 41 2.32 2.85 -9.54
N ARG A 42 2.59 3.41 -10.72
CA ARG A 42 2.50 4.85 -10.93
C ARG A 42 1.05 5.25 -11.06
N THR A 43 0.51 5.82 -9.99
CA THR A 43 -0.90 6.24 -9.91
C THR A 43 -1.18 7.35 -10.92
N VAL A 44 -2.23 7.18 -11.72
CA VAL A 44 -2.74 8.16 -12.68
C VAL A 44 -4.00 8.84 -12.15
N ALA A 45 -4.83 8.10 -11.42
CA ALA A 45 -6.04 8.61 -10.79
C ALA A 45 -6.27 7.90 -9.46
N ALA A 46 -6.77 8.63 -8.48
CA ALA A 46 -7.20 8.10 -7.19
C ALA A 46 -8.62 8.60 -6.87
N GLY A 47 -9.46 7.71 -6.37
CA GLY A 47 -10.78 8.04 -5.86
C GLY A 47 -10.71 8.56 -4.42
N LEU A 48 -11.72 9.31 -4.02
CA LEU A 48 -11.93 9.75 -2.65
C LEU A 48 -13.16 9.04 -2.10
N CYS A 49 -12.95 8.15 -1.15
CA CYS A 49 -14.02 7.42 -0.49
C CYS A 49 -14.43 8.12 0.82
N HIS A 50 -15.68 7.92 1.22
CA HIS A 50 -16.15 8.44 2.51
C HIS A 50 -15.42 7.83 3.73
N SER A 51 -14.84 6.64 3.57
CA SER A 51 -14.00 6.02 4.60
C SER A 51 -12.73 6.82 4.89
N ASP A 52 -12.14 7.48 3.89
CA ASP A 52 -10.97 8.34 4.10
C ASP A 52 -11.33 9.51 5.04
N LEU A 53 -12.53 10.10 4.85
CA LEU A 53 -13.04 11.14 5.74
C LEU A 53 -13.26 10.60 7.18
N HIS A 54 -13.74 9.37 7.34
CA HIS A 54 -13.90 8.76 8.66
C HIS A 54 -12.57 8.61 9.41
N TYR A 55 -11.49 8.29 8.72
CA TYR A 55 -10.14 8.27 9.34
C TYR A 55 -9.70 9.69 9.72
N MET A 56 -9.85 10.66 8.82
CA MET A 56 -9.49 12.05 9.07
C MET A 56 -10.26 12.65 10.27
N GLU A 57 -11.52 12.28 10.45
CA GLU A 57 -12.39 12.73 11.55
C GLU A 57 -12.17 11.92 12.85
N GLY A 58 -11.39 10.87 12.83
CA GLY A 58 -11.15 10.01 13.99
C GLY A 58 -12.27 9.03 14.33
N LYS A 59 -13.19 8.76 13.41
CA LYS A 59 -14.23 7.75 13.58
C LYS A 59 -13.65 6.34 13.53
N TYR A 60 -12.56 6.15 12.77
CA TYR A 60 -11.80 4.91 12.70
C TYR A 60 -10.37 5.18 13.15
N PRO A 61 -9.81 4.37 14.08
CA PRO A 61 -8.42 4.51 14.49
C PRO A 61 -7.50 4.03 13.36
N PHE A 62 -6.43 4.77 13.12
CA PHE A 62 -5.35 4.38 12.21
C PHE A 62 -4.01 4.91 12.72
N PRO A 63 -2.90 4.19 12.57
CA PRO A 63 -1.60 4.68 12.98
C PRO A 63 -1.14 5.82 12.07
N CYS A 64 -0.77 6.95 12.66
CA CYS A 64 -0.22 8.11 11.95
C CYS A 64 1.31 8.20 12.15
N PRO A 65 2.05 8.78 11.20
CA PRO A 65 1.58 9.36 9.94
C PRO A 65 1.16 8.28 8.95
N ALA A 66 0.22 8.60 8.04
CA ALA A 66 -0.32 7.64 7.09
C ALA A 66 -0.71 8.25 5.74
N VAL A 67 -0.52 7.50 4.67
CA VAL A 67 -1.14 7.76 3.36
C VAL A 67 -2.42 6.92 3.29
N LEU A 68 -3.55 7.60 3.19
CA LEU A 68 -4.86 6.99 3.02
C LEU A 68 -5.14 6.71 1.53
N GLY A 69 -6.32 6.16 1.26
CA GLY A 69 -6.79 5.85 -0.09
C GLY A 69 -6.71 4.36 -0.41
N HIS A 70 -7.68 3.89 -1.16
CA HIS A 70 -7.84 2.48 -1.53
C HIS A 70 -8.51 2.32 -2.90
N GLU A 71 -8.68 3.41 -3.62
CA GLU A 71 -9.26 3.45 -4.95
C GLU A 71 -8.24 4.11 -5.89
N SER A 72 -7.46 3.32 -6.61
CA SER A 72 -6.49 3.86 -7.55
C SER A 72 -6.47 3.13 -8.88
N ALA A 73 -6.13 3.87 -9.93
CA ALA A 73 -5.82 3.36 -11.24
C ALA A 73 -4.46 3.89 -11.69
N GLY A 74 -3.69 3.07 -12.36
CA GLY A 74 -2.34 3.46 -12.76
C GLY A 74 -1.69 2.50 -13.74
N VAL A 75 -0.39 2.67 -13.88
CA VAL A 75 0.46 1.85 -14.74
C VAL A 75 1.50 1.14 -13.87
N VAL A 76 1.66 -0.15 -14.05
CA VAL A 76 2.67 -0.93 -13.35
C VAL A 76 4.07 -0.43 -13.75
N GLU A 77 4.90 -0.09 -12.78
CA GLU A 77 6.30 0.31 -12.98
C GLU A 77 7.27 -0.84 -12.73
N SER A 78 7.06 -1.56 -11.64
CA SER A 78 7.85 -2.75 -11.33
C SER A 78 7.03 -3.78 -10.56
N VAL A 79 7.50 -5.03 -10.57
CA VAL A 79 6.83 -6.15 -9.93
C VAL A 79 7.82 -6.96 -9.11
N GLY A 80 7.35 -7.50 -7.99
CA GLY A 80 8.12 -8.44 -7.18
C GLY A 80 8.32 -9.80 -7.87
N SER A 81 9.31 -10.53 -7.42
CA SER A 81 9.77 -11.80 -8.07
C SER A 81 8.73 -12.93 -8.13
N MET A 82 7.66 -12.85 -7.34
CA MET A 82 6.57 -13.83 -7.29
C MET A 82 5.29 -13.34 -7.98
N VAL A 83 5.32 -12.18 -8.61
CA VAL A 83 4.17 -11.64 -9.37
C VAL A 83 4.28 -12.10 -10.82
N HIS A 84 3.23 -12.78 -11.32
CA HIS A 84 3.22 -13.39 -12.65
C HIS A 84 2.00 -13.00 -13.49
N TYR A 85 1.04 -12.29 -12.93
CA TYR A 85 -0.24 -11.96 -13.57
C TYR A 85 -0.31 -10.55 -14.16
N VAL A 86 0.67 -9.69 -13.83
CA VAL A 86 0.86 -8.36 -14.42
C VAL A 86 2.35 -8.12 -14.67
N GLN A 87 2.67 -7.17 -15.55
CA GLN A 87 4.04 -6.79 -15.91
C GLN A 87 4.17 -5.27 -16.04
N PRO A 88 5.40 -4.72 -16.00
CA PRO A 88 5.63 -3.29 -16.25
C PRO A 88 4.99 -2.82 -17.57
N GLY A 89 4.26 -1.71 -17.49
CA GLY A 89 3.50 -1.14 -18.61
C GLY A 89 2.02 -1.50 -18.63
N ASP A 90 1.57 -2.49 -17.85
CA ASP A 90 0.15 -2.84 -17.77
C ASP A 90 -0.65 -1.74 -17.07
N HIS A 91 -1.85 -1.49 -17.57
CA HIS A 91 -2.82 -0.59 -16.95
C HIS A 91 -3.65 -1.38 -15.95
N VAL A 92 -3.71 -0.91 -14.72
CA VAL A 92 -4.35 -1.61 -13.61
C VAL A 92 -5.26 -0.70 -12.79
N ILE A 93 -6.22 -1.33 -12.12
CA ILE A 93 -6.97 -0.73 -11.01
C ILE A 93 -6.73 -1.58 -9.75
N THR A 94 -6.65 -0.91 -8.61
CA THR A 94 -6.47 -1.61 -7.33
C THR A 94 -7.81 -2.14 -6.80
N CYS A 95 -7.75 -3.22 -6.04
CA CYS A 95 -8.89 -3.79 -5.34
C CYS A 95 -8.64 -3.80 -3.85
N LEU A 96 -9.53 -3.19 -3.07
CA LEU A 96 -9.45 -3.20 -1.61
C LEU A 96 -9.57 -4.61 -1.01
N SER A 97 -10.32 -5.49 -1.66
CA SER A 97 -10.53 -6.86 -1.18
C SER A 97 -9.34 -7.75 -1.55
N ALA A 98 -8.26 -7.64 -0.80
CA ALA A 98 -7.13 -8.55 -0.94
C ALA A 98 -7.53 -10.00 -0.59
N PHE A 99 -6.95 -10.99 -1.28
CA PHE A 99 -7.26 -12.40 -1.10
C PHE A 99 -6.04 -13.29 -1.38
N CYS A 100 -5.91 -14.40 -0.65
CA CYS A 100 -4.77 -15.31 -0.79
C CYS A 100 -4.87 -16.28 -1.99
N GLY A 101 -6.07 -16.53 -2.49
CA GLY A 101 -6.34 -17.41 -3.65
C GLY A 101 -6.42 -18.91 -3.34
N HIS A 102 -6.14 -19.36 -2.11
CA HIS A 102 -6.03 -20.79 -1.78
C HIS A 102 -6.80 -21.26 -0.55
N CYS A 103 -7.37 -20.36 0.28
CA CYS A 103 -8.24 -20.77 1.38
C CYS A 103 -9.62 -21.23 0.86
N SER A 104 -10.43 -21.86 1.74
CA SER A 104 -11.74 -22.39 1.37
C SER A 104 -12.62 -21.33 0.72
N GLN A 105 -12.69 -20.14 1.30
CA GLN A 105 -13.49 -19.03 0.76
C GLN A 105 -13.03 -18.60 -0.65
N CYS A 106 -11.71 -18.53 -0.86
CA CYS A 106 -11.16 -18.15 -2.16
C CYS A 106 -11.45 -19.21 -3.23
N THR A 107 -11.30 -20.50 -2.90
CA THR A 107 -11.55 -21.60 -3.85
C THR A 107 -13.03 -21.74 -4.20
N ASP A 108 -13.92 -21.34 -3.29
CA ASP A 108 -15.37 -21.29 -3.49
C ASP A 108 -15.84 -20.00 -4.22
N GLY A 109 -14.91 -19.09 -4.55
CA GLY A 109 -15.21 -17.84 -5.26
C GLY A 109 -15.63 -16.67 -4.37
N HIS A 110 -15.57 -16.81 -3.06
CA HIS A 110 -15.92 -15.77 -2.09
C HIS A 110 -14.68 -14.95 -1.67
N LEU A 111 -13.99 -14.30 -2.62
CA LEU A 111 -12.69 -13.65 -2.41
C LEU A 111 -12.73 -12.57 -1.31
N SER A 112 -13.84 -11.84 -1.20
CA SER A 112 -14.03 -10.81 -0.16
C SER A 112 -14.07 -11.38 1.27
N LEU A 113 -14.33 -12.69 1.41
CA LEU A 113 -14.36 -13.42 2.68
C LEU A 113 -13.05 -14.17 2.96
N CYS A 114 -11.96 -13.84 2.26
CA CYS A 114 -10.66 -14.50 2.45
C CYS A 114 -10.26 -14.54 3.93
N GLU A 115 -9.94 -15.75 4.41
CA GLU A 115 -9.56 -16.00 5.79
C GLU A 115 -8.13 -15.56 6.12
N ASN A 116 -7.26 -15.47 5.11
CA ASN A 116 -5.82 -15.22 5.25
C ASN A 116 -5.37 -13.80 4.88
N LYS A 117 -6.29 -12.90 4.52
CA LYS A 117 -5.92 -11.56 4.07
C LYS A 117 -5.12 -10.73 5.09
N CYS A 118 -5.38 -10.96 6.38
CA CYS A 118 -4.67 -10.24 7.46
C CYS A 118 -3.37 -10.93 7.91
N THR A 119 -3.07 -12.12 7.42
CA THR A 119 -1.89 -12.89 7.84
C THR A 119 -0.87 -13.09 6.75
N GLU A 120 -1.30 -13.17 5.49
CA GLU A 120 -0.40 -13.47 4.37
C GLU A 120 -0.16 -12.26 3.45
N LEU A 121 -1.06 -11.29 3.47
CA LEU A 121 -1.07 -10.17 2.51
C LEU A 121 -0.64 -8.84 3.11
N VAL A 122 -0.49 -8.77 4.43
CA VAL A 122 0.07 -7.61 5.11
C VAL A 122 1.58 -7.76 5.30
N ARG A 123 2.27 -6.62 5.36
CA ARG A 123 3.70 -6.59 5.65
C ARG A 123 3.99 -7.30 6.97
N GLN A 124 4.96 -8.19 6.96
CA GLN A 124 5.32 -8.96 8.15
C GLN A 124 6.27 -8.15 9.06
N PRO A 125 6.27 -8.43 10.39
CA PRO A 125 7.23 -7.82 11.30
C PRO A 125 8.67 -8.08 10.84
N GLY A 126 9.47 -7.00 10.76
CA GLY A 126 10.86 -7.05 10.32
C GLY A 126 11.07 -6.79 8.82
N GLU A 127 10.02 -6.74 8.01
CA GLU A 127 10.11 -6.23 6.64
C GLU A 127 10.29 -4.71 6.65
N PRO A 128 11.09 -4.16 5.71
CA PRO A 128 11.29 -2.73 5.60
C PRO A 128 9.97 -2.01 5.28
N PRO A 129 9.77 -0.79 5.80
CA PRO A 129 8.61 0.01 5.45
C PRO A 129 8.62 0.31 3.95
N ARG A 130 7.44 0.44 3.35
CA ARG A 130 7.33 0.82 1.95
C ARG A 130 7.36 2.33 1.76
N LEU A 131 6.85 3.07 2.73
CA LEU A 131 6.87 4.53 2.72
C LEU A 131 7.66 5.05 3.92
N SER A 132 8.47 6.08 3.67
CA SER A 132 9.23 6.77 4.73
C SER A 132 9.43 8.24 4.39
N ARG A 133 9.69 9.06 5.41
CA ARG A 133 10.19 10.43 5.25
C ARG A 133 11.71 10.44 5.08
N GLY A 134 12.26 11.57 4.66
CA GLY A 134 13.69 11.73 4.46
C GLY A 134 14.57 11.55 5.71
N ASP A 135 13.99 11.66 6.90
CA ASP A 135 14.61 11.37 8.19
C ASP A 135 14.52 9.90 8.62
N GLY A 136 13.86 9.05 7.81
CA GLY A 136 13.64 7.64 8.07
C GLY A 136 12.37 7.33 8.88
N GLU A 137 11.54 8.32 9.20
CA GLU A 137 10.26 8.07 9.85
C GLU A 137 9.34 7.25 8.94
N VAL A 138 8.79 6.17 9.48
CA VAL A 138 7.87 5.29 8.76
C VAL A 138 6.53 5.98 8.55
N VAL A 139 6.06 6.00 7.30
CA VAL A 139 4.72 6.43 6.95
C VAL A 139 3.87 5.18 6.67
N ASN A 140 2.76 5.05 7.39
CA ASN A 140 1.85 3.92 7.19
C ASN A 140 1.06 4.10 5.89
N GLN A 141 0.58 3.01 5.33
CA GLN A 141 -0.29 3.04 4.15
C GLN A 141 -1.55 2.22 4.41
N TYR A 142 -2.67 2.68 3.88
CA TYR A 142 -3.95 2.01 4.06
C TYR A 142 -4.12 0.84 3.09
N LEU A 143 -3.75 1.00 1.84
CA LEU A 143 -3.71 -0.07 0.85
C LEU A 143 -2.32 -0.73 0.87
N HIS A 144 -2.32 -2.03 1.03
CA HIS A 144 -1.09 -2.84 1.14
C HIS A 144 -0.69 -3.42 -0.21
#